data_d09f19e732258cc1d63e4b75de472b96
#
_entry.id   d09f19e732258cc1d63e4b75de472b96
#
_cell.length_a   1.000
_cell.length_b   1.000
_cell.length_c   1.000
_cell.angle_alpha   90.00
_cell.angle_beta   90.00
_cell.angle_gamma   90.00
#
_symmetry.space_group_name_H-M   'P 1'
#
loop_
_entity.id
_entity.type
_entity.pdbx_description
1 polymer ?
#
loop_
_entity_poly.entity_id
_entity_poly.type
_entity_poly.pdbx_seq_one_letter_code
_entity_poly.pdbx_strand_id
1 'polypeptide(L)'
;MGGFFGTVSRVGCVTDLFYGTDYNSHLGTKRGGLATYSEEQGFIRSIHNLESSYFRTKFESDLDKFKGNAGIGIISDTDAQPIIINSHLGRFAIVTVAKISNIQELEEDLLNQNMHFAELSSSNTNQTELI
;
A
#
# COMPACT_ATOMS: atom_id res chain seq x y z
N MET A 1 6.79 -6.42 11.52
CA MET A 1 7.07 -7.07 10.22
C MET A 1 5.86 -6.91 9.32
N GLY A 2 5.94 -7.33 8.08
CA GLY A 2 4.82 -7.23 7.15
C GLY A 2 5.02 -8.19 5.99
N GLY A 3 4.11 -8.18 5.05
CA GLY A 3 4.18 -8.96 3.82
C GLY A 3 3.39 -8.29 2.71
N PHE A 4 3.79 -8.49 1.49
CA PHE A 4 3.07 -7.99 0.33
C PHE A 4 2.79 -9.09 -0.69
N PHE A 5 1.79 -8.85 -1.49
CA PHE A 5 1.38 -9.71 -2.59
C PHE A 5 1.08 -8.87 -3.83
N GLY A 6 1.53 -9.33 -4.97
CA GLY A 6 1.25 -8.66 -6.25
C GLY A 6 0.77 -9.66 -7.29
N THR A 7 -0.14 -9.24 -8.14
CA THR A 7 -0.68 -10.09 -9.19
C THR A 7 -1.01 -9.31 -10.45
N VAL A 8 -0.79 -9.96 -11.59
CA VAL A 8 -1.24 -9.51 -12.90
C VAL A 8 -1.95 -10.67 -13.56
N SER A 9 -3.16 -10.44 -14.07
CA SER A 9 -4.02 -11.48 -14.63
C SER A 9 -4.61 -11.06 -15.97
N ARG A 10 -4.95 -12.02 -16.81
CA ARG A 10 -5.71 -11.76 -18.04
C ARG A 10 -7.18 -11.47 -17.77
N VAL A 11 -7.68 -11.91 -16.62
CA VAL A 11 -9.03 -11.69 -16.11
C VAL A 11 -8.93 -10.86 -14.83
N GLY A 12 -10.04 -10.58 -14.16
CA GLY A 12 -10.01 -9.84 -12.89
C GLY A 12 -9.09 -10.46 -11.84
N CYS A 13 -8.31 -9.63 -11.16
CA CYS A 13 -7.32 -10.06 -10.17
C CYS A 13 -7.78 -9.93 -8.71
N VAL A 14 -8.97 -9.40 -8.46
CA VAL A 14 -9.42 -8.99 -7.12
C VAL A 14 -9.43 -10.15 -6.12
N THR A 15 -9.96 -11.29 -6.51
CA THR A 15 -10.03 -12.49 -5.64
C THR A 15 -8.64 -12.99 -5.28
N ASP A 16 -7.75 -13.13 -6.25
CA ASP A 16 -6.38 -13.58 -6.02
C ASP A 16 -5.61 -12.58 -5.14
N LEU A 17 -5.79 -11.29 -5.38
CA LEU A 17 -5.19 -10.23 -4.59
C LEU A 17 -5.66 -10.27 -3.13
N PHE A 18 -6.96 -10.42 -2.92
CA PHE A 18 -7.54 -10.49 -1.58
C PHE A 18 -6.99 -11.67 -0.77
N TYR A 19 -7.06 -12.88 -1.32
CA TYR A 19 -6.57 -14.06 -0.64
C TYR A 19 -5.05 -14.11 -0.51
N GLY A 20 -4.32 -13.64 -1.53
CA GLY A 20 -2.86 -13.58 -1.48
C GLY A 20 -2.37 -12.60 -0.41
N THR A 21 -3.04 -11.47 -0.24
CA THR A 21 -2.73 -10.51 0.81
C THR A 21 -3.14 -11.05 2.18
N ASP A 22 -4.32 -11.66 2.30
CA ASP A 22 -4.80 -12.27 3.53
C ASP A 22 -3.86 -13.38 4.05
N TYR A 23 -3.23 -14.11 3.14
CA TYR A 23 -2.22 -15.11 3.52
C TYR A 23 -1.09 -14.51 4.33
N ASN A 24 -0.73 -13.25 4.09
CA ASN A 24 0.28 -12.52 4.84
C ASN A 24 -0.27 -11.81 6.10
N SER A 25 -1.55 -11.91 6.39
CA SER A 25 -2.18 -11.16 7.48
C SER A 25 -1.64 -11.52 8.88
N HIS A 26 -1.04 -12.69 9.03
CA HIS A 26 -0.36 -13.11 10.28
C HIS A 26 1.01 -12.46 10.49
N LEU A 27 1.57 -11.79 9.47
CA LEU A 27 2.89 -11.16 9.51
C LEU A 27 2.87 -9.72 10.03
N GLY A 28 1.70 -9.11 10.12
CA GLY A 28 1.53 -7.74 10.58
C GLY A 28 0.17 -7.55 11.22
N THR A 29 0.07 -6.57 12.11
CA THR A 29 -1.11 -6.39 12.95
C THR A 29 -1.71 -5.00 12.91
N LYS A 30 -1.04 -4.02 12.30
CA LYS A 30 -1.49 -2.64 12.37
C LYS A 30 -2.31 -2.20 11.19
N ARG A 31 -1.83 -2.40 9.98
CA ARG A 31 -2.46 -1.87 8.77
C ARG A 31 -2.45 -2.87 7.63
N GLY A 32 -3.49 -2.81 6.82
CA GLY A 32 -3.57 -3.52 5.57
C GLY A 32 -4.03 -2.59 4.46
N GLY A 33 -3.62 -2.86 3.24
CA GLY A 33 -4.01 -2.08 2.08
C GLY A 33 -4.05 -2.90 0.82
N LEU A 34 -4.96 -2.53 -0.06
CA LEU A 34 -5.10 -3.08 -1.41
C LEU A 34 -5.16 -1.95 -2.42
N ALA A 35 -4.53 -2.14 -3.55
CA ALA A 35 -4.71 -1.30 -4.71
C ALA A 35 -4.81 -2.14 -5.98
N THR A 36 -5.76 -1.80 -6.84
CA THR A 36 -5.95 -2.41 -8.14
C THR A 36 -5.86 -1.36 -9.24
N TYR A 37 -5.52 -1.82 -10.44
CA TYR A 37 -5.48 -0.99 -11.62
C TYR A 37 -6.33 -1.59 -12.73
N SER A 38 -7.13 -0.75 -13.37
CA SER A 38 -7.83 -1.04 -14.62
C SER A 38 -7.69 0.12 -15.60
N GLU A 39 -7.73 -0.17 -16.89
CA GLU A 39 -7.68 0.88 -17.92
C GLU A 39 -8.91 1.81 -17.85
N GLU A 40 -10.06 1.28 -17.46
CA GLU A 40 -11.31 2.03 -17.39
C GLU A 40 -11.38 2.97 -16.19
N GLN A 41 -10.93 2.52 -15.01
CA GLN A 41 -11.11 3.23 -13.74
C GLN A 41 -9.82 3.77 -13.14
N GLY A 42 -8.67 3.40 -13.69
CA GLY A 42 -7.38 3.73 -13.11
C GLY A 42 -7.11 2.96 -11.81
N PHE A 43 -6.50 3.63 -10.85
CA PHE A 43 -6.21 3.04 -9.54
C PHE A 43 -7.39 3.15 -8.58
N ILE A 44 -7.66 2.05 -7.88
CA ILE A 44 -8.59 2.00 -6.75
C ILE A 44 -7.80 1.49 -5.55
N ARG A 45 -7.85 2.24 -4.44
CA ARG A 45 -7.10 1.93 -3.23
C ARG A 45 -8.01 1.90 -2.00
N SER A 46 -7.74 0.97 -1.10
CA SER A 46 -8.34 0.95 0.23
C SER A 46 -7.29 0.58 1.27
N ILE A 47 -7.27 1.30 2.39
CA ILE A 47 -6.37 1.07 3.51
C ILE A 47 -7.21 1.01 4.79
N HIS A 48 -6.99 -0.03 5.60
CA HIS A 48 -7.67 -0.19 6.88
C HIS A 48 -6.69 -0.43 8.03
N ASN A 49 -7.09 0.03 9.21
CA ASN A 49 -6.46 -0.35 10.46
C ASN A 49 -6.91 -1.77 10.84
N LEU A 50 -5.96 -2.64 11.17
CA LEU A 50 -6.20 -4.04 11.51
C LEU A 50 -6.09 -4.33 13.01
N GLU A 51 -5.86 -3.32 13.84
CA GLU A 51 -5.70 -3.51 15.29
C GLU A 51 -6.97 -3.99 15.99
N SER A 52 -8.12 -3.64 15.47
CA SER A 52 -9.43 -3.97 16.05
C SER A 52 -10.20 -5.06 15.32
N SER A 53 -9.76 -5.49 14.15
CA SER A 53 -10.46 -6.48 13.32
C SER A 53 -9.50 -7.16 12.34
N TYR A 54 -9.84 -8.39 11.98
CA TYR A 54 -9.08 -9.15 11.00
C TYR A 54 -9.16 -8.54 9.59
N PHE A 55 -8.14 -8.80 8.78
CA PHE A 55 -8.05 -8.35 7.40
C PHE A 55 -9.30 -8.65 6.57
N ARG A 56 -9.78 -9.89 6.61
CA ARG A 56 -11.00 -10.28 5.87
C ARG A 56 -12.20 -9.44 6.23
N THR A 57 -12.43 -9.22 7.52
CA THR A 57 -13.57 -8.45 8.02
C THR A 57 -13.54 -7.00 7.52
N LYS A 58 -12.35 -6.39 7.49
CA LYS A 58 -12.17 -5.01 7.05
C LYS A 58 -12.30 -4.82 5.55
N PHE A 59 -11.78 -5.75 4.77
CA PHE A 59 -11.71 -5.61 3.31
C PHE A 59 -12.85 -6.27 2.55
N GLU A 60 -13.59 -7.17 3.15
CA GLU A 60 -14.70 -7.89 2.50
C GLU A 60 -15.76 -6.94 1.94
N SER A 61 -16.09 -5.88 2.66
CA SER A 61 -17.04 -4.86 2.21
C SER A 61 -16.52 -3.99 1.06
N ASP A 62 -15.21 -3.95 0.87
CA ASP A 62 -14.58 -3.14 -0.18
C ASP A 62 -14.36 -3.92 -1.49
N LEU A 63 -14.53 -5.24 -1.49
CA LEU A 63 -14.25 -6.08 -2.67
C LEU A 63 -15.03 -5.66 -3.92
N ASP A 64 -16.27 -5.21 -3.74
CA ASP A 64 -17.12 -4.76 -4.84
C ASP A 64 -16.62 -3.48 -5.53
N LYS A 65 -15.80 -2.71 -4.83
CA LYS A 65 -15.20 -1.48 -5.36
C LYS A 65 -14.01 -1.75 -6.26
N PHE A 66 -13.29 -2.85 -6.00
CA PHE A 66 -12.08 -3.18 -6.72
C PHE A 66 -12.39 -3.80 -8.07
N LYS A 67 -11.70 -3.31 -9.08
CA LYS A 67 -11.70 -3.87 -10.43
C LYS A 67 -10.30 -3.74 -11.02
N GLY A 68 -9.92 -4.69 -11.83
CA GLY A 68 -8.67 -4.59 -12.57
C GLY A 68 -8.01 -5.92 -12.81
N ASN A 69 -6.98 -5.87 -13.63
CA ASN A 69 -6.18 -7.02 -14.04
C ASN A 69 -4.80 -7.03 -13.35
N ALA A 70 -4.47 -5.96 -12.66
CA ALA A 70 -3.24 -5.85 -11.87
C ALA A 70 -3.56 -5.30 -10.49
N GLY A 71 -2.85 -5.78 -9.49
CA GLY A 71 -3.06 -5.31 -8.12
C GLY A 71 -1.89 -5.64 -7.22
N ILE A 72 -1.77 -4.85 -6.16
CA ILE A 72 -0.82 -5.04 -5.07
C ILE A 72 -1.53 -4.94 -3.74
N GLY A 73 -1.10 -5.74 -2.79
CA GLY A 73 -1.63 -5.74 -1.44
C GLY A 73 -0.50 -5.81 -0.42
N ILE A 74 -0.74 -5.25 0.75
CA ILE A 74 0.25 -5.11 1.81
C ILE A 74 -0.37 -5.35 3.19
N ILE A 75 0.38 -5.99 4.04
CA ILE A 75 0.18 -6.01 5.49
C ILE A 75 1.40 -5.33 6.10
N SER A 76 1.18 -4.29 6.88
CA SER A 76 2.25 -3.47 7.44
C SER A 76 2.03 -3.19 8.93
N ASP A 77 3.12 -3.12 9.67
CA ASP A 77 3.14 -2.67 11.07
C ASP A 77 3.49 -1.19 11.21
N THR A 78 3.83 -0.52 10.13
CA THR A 78 4.35 0.86 10.17
C THR A 78 3.48 1.82 9.39
N ASP A 79 3.56 1.79 8.08
CA ASP A 79 3.04 2.84 7.22
C ASP A 79 1.68 2.49 6.60
N ALA A 80 0.90 3.52 6.33
CA ALA A 80 -0.28 3.40 5.49
C ALA A 80 0.14 3.19 4.03
N GLN A 81 -0.20 2.05 3.46
CA GLN A 81 0.16 1.61 2.11
C GLN A 81 -1.02 0.86 1.46
N PRO A 82 -1.12 0.73 0.14
CA PRO A 82 -0.22 1.25 -0.90
C PRO A 82 -0.23 2.76 -1.03
N ILE A 83 0.88 3.33 -1.50
CA ILE A 83 0.96 4.74 -1.89
C ILE A 83 0.77 4.85 -3.39
N ILE A 84 -0.05 5.81 -3.84
CA ILE A 84 -0.23 6.13 -5.25
C ILE A 84 0.48 7.45 -5.53
N ILE A 85 1.42 7.43 -6.45
CA ILE A 85 2.26 8.58 -6.81
C ILE A 85 1.95 9.01 -8.23
N ASN A 86 1.77 10.32 -8.41
CA ASN A 86 1.64 10.95 -9.71
C ASN A 86 2.95 11.68 -10.03
N SER A 87 3.75 11.11 -10.91
CA SER A 87 5.09 11.60 -11.25
C SER A 87 5.20 11.96 -12.73
N HIS A 88 6.35 12.51 -13.11
CA HIS A 88 6.69 12.77 -14.52
C HIS A 88 6.79 11.48 -15.35
N LEU A 89 6.97 10.33 -14.71
CA LEU A 89 6.96 9.00 -15.36
C LEU A 89 5.56 8.40 -15.50
N GLY A 90 4.53 9.13 -15.03
CA GLY A 90 3.17 8.66 -14.96
C GLY A 90 2.73 8.34 -13.54
N ARG A 91 1.60 7.71 -13.43
CA ARG A 91 1.00 7.32 -12.15
C ARG A 91 1.35 5.88 -11.83
N PHE A 92 1.79 5.61 -10.60
CA PHE A 92 2.10 4.26 -10.13
C PHE A 92 1.74 4.08 -8.67
N ALA A 93 1.57 2.83 -8.26
CA ALA A 93 1.36 2.45 -6.87
C ALA A 93 2.56 1.66 -6.35
N ILE A 94 2.94 1.90 -5.11
CA ILE A 94 4.10 1.27 -4.47
C ILE A 94 3.73 0.71 -3.10
N VAL A 95 4.30 -0.44 -2.77
CA VAL A 95 4.29 -1.04 -1.43
C VAL A 95 5.70 -1.44 -1.04
N THR A 96 6.00 -1.34 0.24
CA THR A 96 7.31 -1.74 0.78
C THR A 96 7.16 -2.49 2.10
N VAL A 97 8.05 -3.44 2.33
CA VAL A 97 8.26 -4.07 3.64
C VAL A 97 9.72 -3.81 3.99
N ALA A 98 9.97 -2.71 4.67
CA ALA A 98 11.30 -2.25 5.01
C ALA A 98 11.30 -1.48 6.33
N LYS A 99 12.49 -1.34 6.93
CA LYS A 99 12.76 -0.45 8.03
C LYS A 99 13.99 0.37 7.69
N ILE A 100 13.81 1.68 7.62
CA ILE A 100 14.88 2.62 7.35
C ILE A 100 15.45 3.06 8.70
N SER A 101 16.74 2.82 8.93
CA SER A 101 17.40 3.14 10.21
C SER A 101 17.76 4.62 10.36
N ASN A 102 18.05 5.28 9.25
CA ASN A 102 18.47 6.70 9.20
C ASN A 102 17.43 7.60 8.53
N ILE A 103 16.15 7.36 8.82
CA ILE A 103 15.03 8.06 8.18
C ILE A 103 15.11 9.58 8.32
N GLN A 104 15.51 10.09 9.48
CA GLN A 104 15.59 11.54 9.74
C GLN A 104 16.66 12.21 8.88
N GLU A 105 17.82 11.57 8.75
CA GLU A 105 18.92 12.08 7.91
C GLU A 105 18.52 12.15 6.43
N LEU A 106 17.89 11.08 5.93
CA LEU A 106 17.41 11.04 4.54
C LEU A 106 16.30 12.06 4.29
N GLU A 107 15.39 12.21 5.23
CA GLU A 107 14.32 13.21 5.16
C GLU A 107 14.87 14.63 5.08
N GLU A 108 15.82 14.98 5.95
CA GLU A 108 16.47 16.28 5.95
C GLU A 108 17.21 16.54 4.64
N ASP A 109 17.93 15.56 4.11
CA ASP A 109 18.64 15.68 2.84
C ASP A 109 17.68 15.95 1.67
N LEU A 110 16.56 15.25 1.60
CA LEU A 110 15.58 15.44 0.55
C LEU A 110 14.83 16.77 0.67
N LEU A 111 14.51 17.20 1.89
CA LEU A 111 13.90 18.50 2.14
C LEU A 111 14.86 19.65 1.72
N ASN A 112 16.17 19.50 1.98
CA ASN A 112 17.20 20.46 1.55
C ASN A 112 17.36 20.53 0.02
N GLN A 113 16.94 19.48 -0.70
CA GLN A 113 16.89 19.45 -2.16
C GLN A 113 15.55 19.96 -2.74
N ASN A 114 14.73 20.61 -1.92
CA ASN A 114 13.40 21.11 -2.27
C ASN A 114 12.39 20.03 -2.67
N MET A 115 12.55 18.83 -2.18
CA MET A 115 11.55 17.77 -2.26
C MET A 115 10.57 17.88 -1.08
N HIS A 116 9.41 17.29 -1.21
CA HIS A 116 8.39 17.28 -0.16
C HIS A 116 7.72 15.93 -0.06
N PHE A 117 7.11 15.70 1.10
CA PHE A 117 6.38 14.50 1.41
C PHE A 117 4.90 14.83 1.62
N ALA A 118 4.02 14.09 0.99
CA ALA A 118 2.57 14.29 1.05
C ALA A 118 1.85 13.30 1.97
N GLU A 119 2.38 12.08 2.10
CA GLU A 119 1.79 11.04 2.92
C GLU A 119 2.43 11.02 4.31
N LEU A 120 1.60 11.10 5.34
CA LEU A 120 2.03 11.00 6.73
C LEU A 120 1.50 9.72 7.36
N SER A 121 2.36 9.07 8.13
CA SER A 121 1.99 7.94 8.98
C SER A 121 2.17 8.31 10.44
N SER A 122 1.08 8.44 11.18
CA SER A 122 1.12 8.80 12.61
C SER A 122 1.92 10.08 12.91
N SER A 123 1.72 11.11 12.09
CA SER A 123 2.42 12.41 12.14
C SER A 123 3.91 12.40 11.73
N ASN A 124 4.39 11.28 11.22
CA ASN A 124 5.76 11.15 10.69
C ASN A 124 5.71 10.93 9.18
N THR A 125 6.84 11.20 8.51
CA THR A 125 6.99 10.90 7.09
C THR A 125 6.81 9.42 6.83
N ASN A 126 6.03 9.09 5.80
CA ASN A 126 5.82 7.70 5.39
C ASN A 126 7.10 7.14 4.77
N GLN A 127 7.63 6.05 5.32
CA GLN A 127 8.88 5.46 4.86
C GLN A 127 8.81 4.96 3.42
N THR A 128 7.65 4.52 2.98
CA THR A 128 7.43 4.08 1.60
C THR A 128 7.55 5.24 0.61
N GLU A 129 7.10 6.43 0.99
CA GLU A 129 7.26 7.65 0.17
C GLU A 129 8.71 8.12 0.10
N LEU A 130 9.49 7.87 1.15
CA LEU A 130 10.89 8.24 1.22
C LEU A 130 11.77 7.43 0.23
N ILE A 131 11.40 6.18 -0.07
CA ILE A 131 12.11 5.29 -0.98
C ILE A 131 11.88 5.69 -2.44
#